data_1347b30fcca846d8b06309720376ff90
#
_entry.id   1347b30fcca846d8b06309720376ff90
#
_cell.length_a   1.000
_cell.length_b   1.000
_cell.length_c   1.000
_cell.angle_alpha   90.00
_cell.angle_beta   90.00
_cell.angle_gamma   90.00
#
_symmetry.space_group_name_H-M   'P 1'
#
loop_
_entity.id
_entity.type
_entity.pdbx_description
1 polymer ?
#
loop_
_entity_poly.entity_id
_entity_poly.type
_entity_poly.pdbx_seq_one_letter_code
_entity_poly.pdbx_strand_id
1 'polypeptide(L)'
;MKIILSPAKKMITDTDSIEPDALPEFIEKTTEIQSWLKSKSKEELKTIWKCNDKITEQNFNRFENMDLYHLLTPAVLSYEGIAFQYMAPSVFEDMQLEYVQNHLRILSAFYGALKPMDGVTPYRLEMQAKIRIGDAKNLYEYWGDLLYRSVIDDSRIIINLASKEYSKCIEKYLTPQDRYISVTFCEASGDKMVTKGTYAKMARGEMVRFMAENNIENPVDIKKFDRLGYSFRSDLSSDTEYVFERKIEQ
;
A
#
# COMPACT_ATOMS: atom_id res chain seq x y z
N MET A 1 -14.52 -7.72 -4.29
CA MET A 1 -13.84 -6.45 -4.66
C MET A 1 -12.58 -6.31 -3.81
N LYS A 2 -11.44 -5.94 -4.39
CA LYS A 2 -10.21 -5.68 -3.64
C LYS A 2 -9.77 -4.23 -3.77
N ILE A 3 -9.13 -3.72 -2.74
CA ILE A 3 -8.57 -2.37 -2.65
C ILE A 3 -7.06 -2.50 -2.57
N ILE A 4 -6.31 -1.84 -3.43
CA ILE A 4 -4.85 -1.81 -3.32
C ILE A 4 -4.36 -0.46 -2.79
N LEU A 5 -3.42 -0.50 -1.87
CA LEU A 5 -2.82 0.68 -1.23
C LEU A 5 -1.29 0.56 -1.24
N SER A 6 -0.60 1.69 -1.34
CA SER A 6 0.85 1.75 -1.16
C SER A 6 1.23 1.62 0.31
N PRO A 7 2.41 1.07 0.62
CA PRO A 7 2.95 1.04 1.97
C PRO A 7 3.44 2.42 2.41
N ALA A 8 3.90 2.54 3.63
CA ALA A 8 4.66 3.70 4.10
C ALA A 8 6.15 3.38 4.22
N LYS A 9 6.98 4.43 4.12
CA LYS A 9 8.43 4.30 4.31
C LYS A 9 8.85 4.12 5.76
N LYS A 10 8.03 4.61 6.69
CA LYS A 10 8.23 4.49 8.12
C LYS A 10 7.36 3.38 8.66
N MET A 11 7.92 2.59 9.55
CA MET A 11 7.24 1.49 10.22
C MET A 11 7.62 1.48 11.70
N ILE A 12 6.69 1.02 12.51
CA ILE A 12 6.85 0.80 13.95
C ILE A 12 6.70 -0.69 14.28
N THR A 13 7.19 -1.08 15.44
CA THR A 13 6.91 -2.37 16.07
C THR A 13 5.88 -2.11 17.16
N ASP A 14 4.80 -2.86 17.15
CA ASP A 14 3.76 -2.90 18.17
C ASP A 14 3.35 -4.38 18.34
N THR A 15 3.92 -5.03 19.32
CA THR A 15 3.70 -6.45 19.62
C THR A 15 2.70 -6.66 20.75
N ASP A 16 2.18 -5.57 21.33
CA ASP A 16 1.38 -5.63 22.56
C ASP A 16 -0.11 -5.33 22.30
N SER A 17 -0.45 -4.68 21.18
CA SER A 17 -1.82 -4.22 20.93
C SER A 17 -2.72 -5.33 20.38
N ILE A 18 -2.37 -5.92 19.25
CA ILE A 18 -3.13 -6.99 18.57
C ILE A 18 -2.16 -7.97 17.94
N GLU A 19 -2.42 -9.27 18.12
CA GLU A 19 -1.62 -10.31 17.47
C GLU A 19 -1.95 -10.40 15.96
N PRO A 20 -0.96 -10.65 15.07
CA PRO A 20 -1.21 -10.90 13.68
C PRO A 20 -1.91 -12.25 13.46
N ASP A 21 -2.74 -12.34 12.41
CA ASP A 21 -3.49 -13.57 12.10
C ASP A 21 -2.62 -14.64 11.42
N ALA A 22 -1.66 -14.22 10.60
CA ALA A 22 -0.85 -15.12 9.78
C ALA A 22 0.48 -14.49 9.37
N LEU A 23 1.38 -15.31 8.83
CA LEU A 23 2.54 -14.83 8.08
C LEU A 23 2.12 -14.31 6.69
N PRO A 24 2.89 -13.36 6.09
CA PRO A 24 2.69 -12.94 4.72
C PRO A 24 2.70 -14.12 3.72
N GLU A 25 1.81 -14.08 2.74
CA GLU A 25 1.67 -15.13 1.72
C GLU A 25 2.99 -15.49 1.03
N PHE A 26 3.86 -14.50 0.81
CA PHE A 26 5.12 -14.69 0.08
C PHE A 26 6.34 -14.66 0.99
N ILE A 27 6.25 -15.21 2.22
CA ILE A 27 7.32 -15.16 3.21
C ILE A 27 8.64 -15.78 2.71
N GLU A 28 8.58 -16.83 1.90
CA GLU A 28 9.77 -17.45 1.30
C GLU A 28 10.49 -16.49 0.35
N LYS A 29 9.75 -15.80 -0.53
CA LYS A 29 10.32 -14.77 -1.41
C LYS A 29 10.84 -13.57 -0.62
N THR A 30 10.21 -13.24 0.48
CA THR A 30 10.70 -12.21 1.41
C THR A 30 12.04 -12.61 2.02
N THR A 31 12.21 -13.88 2.37
CA THR A 31 13.48 -14.43 2.89
C THR A 31 14.61 -14.36 1.85
N GLU A 32 14.30 -14.59 0.57
CA GLU A 32 15.28 -14.39 -0.51
C GLU A 32 15.72 -12.92 -0.62
N ILE A 33 14.76 -11.97 -0.57
CA ILE A 33 15.06 -10.52 -0.58
C ILE A 33 15.88 -10.15 0.67
N GLN A 34 15.52 -10.65 1.85
CA GLN A 34 16.24 -10.41 3.10
C GLN A 34 17.69 -10.89 2.98
N SER A 35 17.90 -12.12 2.50
CA SER A 35 19.22 -12.71 2.33
C SER A 35 20.06 -11.90 1.36
N TRP A 36 19.46 -11.43 0.26
CA TRP A 36 20.13 -10.57 -0.72
C TRP A 36 20.53 -9.23 -0.09
N LEU A 37 19.64 -8.58 0.68
CA LEU A 37 19.93 -7.31 1.36
C LEU A 37 21.03 -7.49 2.42
N LYS A 38 21.00 -8.56 3.22
CA LYS A 38 22.04 -8.90 4.21
C LYS A 38 23.43 -9.16 3.59
N SER A 39 23.48 -9.54 2.30
CA SER A 39 24.74 -9.73 1.57
C SER A 39 25.41 -8.41 1.13
N LYS A 40 24.78 -7.24 1.35
CA LYS A 40 25.24 -5.94 0.88
C LYS A 40 25.92 -5.15 1.97
N SER A 41 26.94 -4.39 1.58
CA SER A 41 27.56 -3.42 2.49
C SER A 41 26.58 -2.28 2.82
N LYS A 42 26.84 -1.60 3.93
CA LYS A 42 26.06 -0.45 4.37
C LYS A 42 26.03 0.67 3.32
N GLU A 43 27.15 0.89 2.61
CA GLU A 43 27.27 1.88 1.54
C GLU A 43 26.42 1.52 0.32
N GLU A 44 26.39 0.24 -0.06
CA GLU A 44 25.51 -0.27 -1.11
C GLU A 44 24.04 -0.07 -0.72
N LEU A 45 23.65 -0.45 0.51
CA LEU A 45 22.30 -0.29 1.03
C LEU A 45 21.86 1.17 1.09
N LYS A 46 22.76 2.10 1.51
CA LYS A 46 22.50 3.54 1.47
C LYS A 46 22.12 4.01 0.06
N THR A 47 22.85 3.53 -0.93
CA THR A 47 22.58 3.84 -2.35
C THR A 47 21.25 3.27 -2.83
N ILE A 48 20.91 2.04 -2.44
CA ILE A 48 19.65 1.36 -2.76
C ILE A 48 18.46 2.09 -2.12
N TRP A 49 18.55 2.41 -0.83
CA TRP A 49 17.48 3.05 -0.06
C TRP A 49 17.36 4.56 -0.31
N LYS A 50 18.38 5.18 -0.95
CA LYS A 50 18.43 6.63 -1.22
C LYS A 50 18.08 7.48 -0.01
N CYS A 51 18.73 7.23 1.13
CA CYS A 51 18.45 7.91 2.38
C CYS A 51 19.73 8.44 3.03
N ASN A 52 19.58 9.26 4.08
CA ASN A 52 20.69 9.82 4.84
C ASN A 52 21.32 8.77 5.76
N ASP A 53 22.48 9.08 6.34
CA ASP A 53 23.26 8.16 7.17
C ASP A 53 22.47 7.64 8.37
N LYS A 54 21.72 8.50 9.04
CA LYS A 54 20.90 8.11 10.21
C LYS A 54 19.87 7.05 9.84
N ILE A 55 19.16 7.23 8.72
CA ILE A 55 18.16 6.26 8.24
C ILE A 55 18.85 4.99 7.74
N THR A 56 20.01 5.11 7.10
CA THR A 56 20.82 3.97 6.67
C THR A 56 21.22 3.11 7.86
N GLU A 57 21.81 3.73 8.91
CA GLU A 57 22.22 3.04 10.14
C GLU A 57 21.07 2.29 10.78
N GLN A 58 19.93 2.98 10.98
CA GLN A 58 18.75 2.39 11.59
C GLN A 58 18.26 1.16 10.82
N ASN A 59 18.20 1.24 9.47
CA ASN A 59 17.68 0.12 8.68
C ASN A 59 18.71 -0.98 8.48
N PHE A 60 20.01 -0.66 8.43
CA PHE A 60 21.07 -1.64 8.44
C PHE A 60 20.99 -2.52 9.70
N ASN A 61 20.91 -1.91 10.88
CA ASN A 61 20.77 -2.62 12.14
C ASN A 61 19.45 -3.42 12.22
N ARG A 62 18.36 -2.92 11.61
CA ARG A 62 17.10 -3.67 11.51
C ARG A 62 17.30 -4.95 10.70
N PHE A 63 17.90 -4.86 9.50
CA PHE A 63 18.10 -6.03 8.65
C PHE A 63 19.06 -7.05 9.27
N GLU A 64 20.14 -6.63 9.95
CA GLU A 64 21.05 -7.52 10.66
C GLU A 64 20.31 -8.39 11.70
N ASN A 65 19.40 -7.77 12.47
CA ASN A 65 18.69 -8.42 13.57
C ASN A 65 17.26 -8.86 13.20
N MET A 66 16.89 -8.80 11.91
CA MET A 66 15.53 -9.05 11.44
C MET A 66 15.15 -10.52 11.59
N ASP A 67 14.13 -10.79 12.37
CA ASP A 67 13.39 -12.06 12.41
C ASP A 67 12.06 -11.87 11.67
N LEU A 68 11.76 -12.76 10.73
CA LEU A 68 10.53 -12.74 9.92
C LEU A 68 9.39 -13.56 10.51
N TYR A 69 9.63 -14.23 11.66
CA TYR A 69 8.71 -15.21 12.23
C TYR A 69 8.29 -14.92 13.68
N HIS A 70 8.99 -14.04 14.39
CA HIS A 70 8.72 -13.72 15.79
C HIS A 70 8.60 -12.22 16.02
N LEU A 71 7.86 -11.84 17.07
CA LEU A 71 7.63 -10.46 17.50
C LEU A 71 7.09 -9.59 16.35
N LEU A 72 6.11 -10.13 15.64
CA LEU A 72 5.53 -9.49 14.46
C LEU A 72 4.42 -8.52 14.86
N THR A 73 4.22 -7.51 14.03
CA THR A 73 3.15 -6.51 14.15
C THR A 73 2.21 -6.66 12.97
N PRO A 74 0.87 -6.60 13.13
CA PRO A 74 -0.04 -6.54 12.00
C PRO A 74 0.34 -5.43 11.00
N ALA A 75 0.39 -5.74 9.71
CA ALA A 75 0.88 -4.83 8.67
C ALA A 75 0.17 -3.47 8.72
N VAL A 76 -1.15 -3.45 8.90
CA VAL A 76 -1.95 -2.22 8.94
C VAL A 76 -1.58 -1.31 10.13
N LEU A 77 -1.11 -1.87 11.23
CA LEU A 77 -0.65 -1.15 12.43
C LEU A 77 0.84 -0.81 12.38
N SER A 78 1.63 -1.59 11.64
CA SER A 78 3.08 -1.37 11.52
C SER A 78 3.44 -0.19 10.63
N TYR A 79 2.70 0.07 9.54
CA TYR A 79 3.00 1.18 8.65
C TYR A 79 2.63 2.53 9.27
N GLU A 80 3.61 3.42 9.42
CA GLU A 80 3.45 4.78 9.93
C GLU A 80 3.67 5.82 8.82
N GLY A 81 2.59 6.27 8.21
CA GLY A 81 2.60 7.26 7.14
C GLY A 81 1.25 7.94 6.98
N ILE A 82 1.21 9.04 6.23
CA ILE A 82 0.03 9.90 6.13
C ILE A 82 -1.25 9.11 5.79
N ALA A 83 -1.19 8.17 4.84
CA ALA A 83 -2.37 7.37 4.48
C ALA A 83 -2.85 6.50 5.65
N PHE A 84 -1.92 5.88 6.40
CA PHE A 84 -2.27 5.06 7.56
C PHE A 84 -2.76 5.89 8.75
N GLN A 85 -2.22 7.09 8.95
CA GLN A 85 -2.73 8.04 9.97
C GLN A 85 -4.18 8.44 9.69
N TYR A 86 -4.54 8.70 8.44
CA TYR A 86 -5.91 9.05 8.05
C TYR A 86 -6.85 7.85 7.96
N MET A 87 -6.33 6.66 7.65
CA MET A 87 -7.07 5.40 7.78
C MET A 87 -7.39 5.11 9.25
N ALA A 88 -6.45 5.47 10.16
CA ALA A 88 -6.56 5.29 11.61
C ALA A 88 -6.97 3.87 12.03
N PRO A 89 -6.25 2.81 11.62
CA PRO A 89 -6.66 1.42 11.86
C PRO A 89 -6.70 1.03 13.35
N SER A 90 -5.97 1.74 14.20
CA SER A 90 -5.95 1.51 15.66
C SER A 90 -7.28 1.83 16.37
N VAL A 91 -8.19 2.51 15.68
CA VAL A 91 -9.52 2.83 16.22
C VAL A 91 -10.65 2.13 15.45
N PHE A 92 -10.32 1.15 14.63
CA PHE A 92 -11.32 0.33 13.95
C PHE A 92 -12.02 -0.61 14.94
N GLU A 93 -13.33 -0.74 14.77
CA GLU A 93 -14.13 -1.77 15.41
C GLU A 93 -13.96 -3.09 14.65
N ASP A 94 -14.39 -4.21 15.27
CA ASP A 94 -14.22 -5.55 14.70
C ASP A 94 -14.74 -5.67 13.27
N MET A 95 -15.93 -5.11 12.96
CA MET A 95 -16.49 -5.14 11.61
C MET A 95 -15.64 -4.39 10.58
N GLN A 96 -15.00 -3.29 10.98
CA GLN A 96 -14.13 -2.51 10.12
C GLN A 96 -12.79 -3.23 9.89
N LEU A 97 -12.24 -3.88 10.93
CA LEU A 97 -11.05 -4.73 10.82
C LEU A 97 -11.33 -5.93 9.89
N GLU A 98 -12.47 -6.59 10.05
CA GLU A 98 -12.89 -7.68 9.17
C GLU A 98 -13.05 -7.19 7.72
N TYR A 99 -13.68 -6.04 7.51
CA TYR A 99 -13.81 -5.44 6.17
C TYR A 99 -12.46 -5.22 5.52
N VAL A 100 -11.53 -4.53 6.19
CA VAL A 100 -10.21 -4.27 5.60
C VAL A 100 -9.41 -5.56 5.41
N GLN A 101 -9.51 -6.54 6.30
CA GLN A 101 -8.86 -7.85 6.16
C GLN A 101 -9.32 -8.56 4.87
N ASN A 102 -10.61 -8.49 4.58
CA ASN A 102 -11.18 -9.12 3.41
C ASN A 102 -10.89 -8.35 2.11
N HIS A 103 -10.86 -7.02 2.15
CA HIS A 103 -10.82 -6.18 0.96
C HIS A 103 -9.48 -5.51 0.68
N LEU A 104 -8.71 -5.08 1.70
CA LEU A 104 -7.49 -4.32 1.52
C LEU A 104 -6.29 -5.24 1.24
N ARG A 105 -5.44 -4.81 0.30
CA ARG A 105 -4.10 -5.35 0.06
C ARG A 105 -3.09 -4.21 0.07
N ILE A 106 -2.13 -4.27 0.97
CA ILE A 106 -1.03 -3.31 1.06
C ILE A 106 0.11 -3.85 0.19
N LEU A 107 0.43 -3.15 -0.90
CA LEU A 107 1.49 -3.58 -1.80
C LEU A 107 2.85 -3.23 -1.22
N SER A 108 3.70 -4.22 -1.05
CA SER A 108 5.02 -4.10 -0.45
C SER A 108 6.11 -4.56 -1.42
N ALA A 109 7.21 -3.82 -1.49
CA ALA A 109 8.39 -4.23 -2.24
C ALA A 109 9.10 -5.42 -1.60
N PHE A 110 8.97 -5.58 -0.28
CA PHE A 110 9.65 -6.60 0.51
C PHE A 110 8.77 -7.84 0.74
N TYR A 111 7.50 -7.64 1.10
CA TYR A 111 6.58 -8.72 1.44
C TYR A 111 5.59 -9.10 0.32
N GLY A 112 5.52 -8.35 -0.76
CA GLY A 112 4.55 -8.57 -1.84
C GLY A 112 3.19 -7.93 -1.59
N ALA A 113 2.11 -8.70 -1.58
CA ALA A 113 0.76 -8.23 -1.29
C ALA A 113 0.35 -8.67 0.12
N LEU A 114 0.30 -7.74 1.05
CA LEU A 114 -0.04 -7.98 2.45
C LEU A 114 -1.53 -7.83 2.69
N LYS A 115 -2.10 -8.74 3.46
CA LYS A 115 -3.36 -8.51 4.17
C LYS A 115 -3.11 -7.61 5.40
N PRO A 116 -4.10 -6.86 5.87
CA PRO A 116 -3.95 -5.99 7.04
C PRO A 116 -3.38 -6.66 8.29
N MET A 117 -3.82 -7.86 8.58
CA MET A 117 -3.41 -8.61 9.78
C MET A 117 -2.24 -9.57 9.54
N ASP A 118 -1.57 -9.53 8.38
CA ASP A 118 -0.32 -10.26 8.18
C ASP A 118 0.77 -9.71 9.09
N GLY A 119 1.49 -10.61 9.76
CA GLY A 119 2.57 -10.25 10.68
C GLY A 119 3.83 -9.80 9.95
N VAL A 120 4.28 -8.60 10.23
CA VAL A 120 5.48 -8.02 9.60
C VAL A 120 6.46 -7.48 10.63
N THR A 121 7.71 -7.38 10.22
CA THR A 121 8.76 -6.64 10.93
C THR A 121 9.17 -5.41 10.13
N PRO A 122 9.57 -4.29 10.76
CA PRO A 122 9.95 -3.07 10.05
C PRO A 122 11.11 -3.28 9.09
N TYR A 123 10.96 -2.79 7.87
CA TYR A 123 11.96 -2.83 6.80
C TYR A 123 12.05 -1.50 6.05
N ARG A 124 13.03 -1.38 5.16
CA ARG A 124 13.15 -0.27 4.21
C ARG A 124 13.47 -0.82 2.82
N LEU A 125 12.47 -0.83 1.94
CA LEU A 125 12.64 -1.14 0.53
C LEU A 125 11.50 -0.51 -0.27
N GLU A 126 11.82 0.15 -1.39
CA GLU A 126 10.86 0.75 -2.31
C GLU A 126 10.79 -0.09 -3.58
N MET A 127 9.63 -0.17 -4.24
CA MET A 127 9.43 -1.04 -5.41
C MET A 127 10.33 -0.67 -6.59
N GLN A 128 10.69 0.61 -6.72
CA GLN A 128 11.61 1.11 -7.74
C GLN A 128 13.09 1.06 -7.34
N ALA A 129 13.43 0.41 -6.21
CA ALA A 129 14.82 0.25 -5.81
C ALA A 129 15.61 -0.52 -6.89
N LYS A 130 16.84 -0.08 -7.13
CA LYS A 130 17.72 -0.68 -8.14
C LYS A 130 18.41 -1.91 -7.57
N ILE A 131 17.68 -3.02 -7.49
CA ILE A 131 18.20 -4.31 -7.03
C ILE A 131 17.96 -5.39 -8.08
N ARG A 132 18.79 -6.44 -8.06
CA ARG A 132 18.67 -7.62 -8.92
C ARG A 132 18.74 -8.86 -8.03
N ILE A 133 17.78 -9.75 -8.17
CA ILE A 133 17.68 -10.99 -7.38
C ILE A 133 17.50 -12.14 -8.36
N GLY A 134 18.44 -13.08 -8.37
CA GLY A 134 18.49 -14.13 -9.39
C GLY A 134 18.53 -13.52 -10.78
N ASP A 135 17.68 -13.99 -11.70
CA ASP A 135 17.59 -13.50 -13.09
C ASP A 135 16.76 -12.21 -13.21
N ALA A 136 16.03 -11.81 -12.17
CA ALA A 136 15.18 -10.63 -12.20
C ALA A 136 16.02 -9.33 -12.14
N LYS A 137 15.80 -8.43 -13.12
CA LYS A 137 16.54 -7.17 -13.26
C LYS A 137 16.08 -6.08 -12.29
N ASN A 138 14.92 -6.24 -11.67
CA ASN A 138 14.30 -5.30 -10.73
C ASN A 138 13.18 -6.02 -9.96
N LEU A 139 12.61 -5.34 -8.95
CA LEU A 139 11.53 -5.91 -8.14
C LEU A 139 10.22 -6.14 -8.91
N TYR A 140 9.93 -5.37 -9.96
CA TYR A 140 8.74 -5.62 -10.78
C TYR A 140 8.84 -6.95 -11.52
N GLU A 141 10.03 -7.32 -12.01
CA GLU A 141 10.29 -8.63 -12.62
C GLU A 141 10.35 -9.75 -11.58
N TYR A 142 10.93 -9.47 -10.39
CA TYR A 142 11.02 -10.43 -9.30
C TYR A 142 9.64 -10.87 -8.81
N TRP A 143 8.74 -9.92 -8.61
CA TRP A 143 7.37 -10.21 -8.21
C TRP A 143 6.52 -10.74 -9.36
N GLY A 144 6.82 -10.37 -10.60
CA GLY A 144 6.09 -10.82 -11.77
C GLY A 144 4.59 -10.62 -11.63
N ASP A 145 3.79 -11.63 -11.96
CA ASP A 145 2.33 -11.63 -11.86
C ASP A 145 1.79 -12.10 -10.50
N LEU A 146 2.66 -12.48 -9.56
CA LEU A 146 2.27 -13.01 -8.25
C LEU A 146 1.37 -12.04 -7.48
N LEU A 147 1.72 -10.74 -7.50
CA LEU A 147 0.94 -9.74 -6.78
C LEU A 147 -0.46 -9.56 -7.38
N TYR A 148 -0.58 -9.59 -8.70
CA TYR A 148 -1.87 -9.56 -9.37
C TYR A 148 -2.72 -10.79 -9.00
N ARG A 149 -2.15 -11.99 -9.02
CA ARG A 149 -2.85 -13.23 -8.66
C ARG A 149 -3.31 -13.25 -7.21
N SER A 150 -2.54 -12.68 -6.30
CA SER A 150 -2.90 -12.57 -4.88
C SER A 150 -3.98 -11.49 -4.62
N VAL A 151 -4.05 -10.47 -5.48
CA VAL A 151 -5.02 -9.39 -5.33
C VAL A 151 -6.35 -9.74 -5.97
N ILE A 152 -6.35 -10.37 -7.17
CA ILE A 152 -7.61 -10.61 -7.90
C ILE A 152 -8.46 -11.67 -7.21
N ASP A 153 -9.78 -11.43 -7.14
CA ASP A 153 -10.76 -12.38 -6.62
C ASP A 153 -11.88 -12.65 -7.65
N ASP A 154 -12.87 -13.45 -7.29
CA ASP A 154 -13.99 -13.82 -8.17
C ASP A 154 -14.82 -12.62 -8.65
N SER A 155 -14.82 -11.52 -7.89
CA SER A 155 -15.49 -10.28 -8.30
C SER A 155 -14.83 -9.60 -9.50
N ARG A 156 -13.56 -9.87 -9.75
CA ARG A 156 -12.74 -9.26 -10.79
C ARG A 156 -12.66 -7.72 -10.70
N ILE A 157 -12.91 -7.14 -9.48
CA ILE A 157 -12.94 -5.69 -9.27
C ILE A 157 -11.77 -5.28 -8.38
N ILE A 158 -10.95 -4.34 -8.86
CA ILE A 158 -9.83 -3.75 -8.12
C ILE A 158 -10.01 -2.23 -8.03
N ILE A 159 -10.02 -1.70 -6.81
CA ILE A 159 -9.99 -0.25 -6.54
C ILE A 159 -8.55 0.15 -6.26
N ASN A 160 -8.00 1.00 -7.11
CA ASN A 160 -6.63 1.46 -6.97
C ASN A 160 -6.55 2.76 -6.16
N LEU A 161 -6.08 2.64 -4.92
CA LEU A 161 -5.66 3.73 -4.06
C LEU A 161 -4.13 3.79 -3.91
N ALA A 162 -3.40 2.94 -4.64
CA ALA A 162 -1.94 2.94 -4.62
C ALA A 162 -1.34 4.04 -5.50
N SER A 163 -0.09 4.38 -5.25
CA SER A 163 0.69 5.25 -6.13
C SER A 163 1.12 4.50 -7.39
N LYS A 164 1.46 5.24 -8.45
CA LYS A 164 1.91 4.65 -9.73
C LYS A 164 3.12 3.72 -9.59
N GLU A 165 3.96 3.95 -8.60
CA GLU A 165 5.08 3.06 -8.28
C GLU A 165 4.60 1.63 -7.98
N TYR A 166 3.54 1.50 -7.18
CA TYR A 166 3.03 0.19 -6.73
C TYR A 166 1.94 -0.35 -7.64
N SER A 167 1.06 0.49 -8.17
CA SER A 167 -0.04 0.04 -9.05
C SER A 167 0.46 -0.63 -10.33
N LYS A 168 1.65 -0.27 -10.83
CA LYS A 168 2.29 -0.92 -11.98
C LYS A 168 2.48 -2.43 -11.81
N CYS A 169 2.63 -2.91 -10.57
CA CYS A 169 2.75 -4.35 -10.29
C CYS A 169 1.49 -5.13 -10.64
N ILE A 170 0.34 -4.44 -10.65
CA ILE A 170 -0.98 -5.01 -10.96
C ILE A 170 -1.37 -4.68 -12.40
N GLU A 171 -1.25 -3.41 -12.80
CA GLU A 171 -1.72 -2.89 -14.09
C GLU A 171 -1.18 -3.68 -15.30
N LYS A 172 0.07 -4.15 -15.22
CA LYS A 172 0.73 -4.91 -16.30
C LYS A 172 0.04 -6.26 -16.59
N TYR A 173 -0.66 -6.82 -15.62
CA TYR A 173 -1.21 -8.18 -15.68
C TYR A 173 -2.74 -8.21 -15.76
N LEU A 174 -3.37 -7.03 -15.81
CA LEU A 174 -4.81 -6.91 -15.98
C LEU A 174 -5.28 -7.57 -17.30
N THR A 175 -6.43 -8.21 -17.24
CA THR A 175 -7.10 -8.84 -18.38
C THR A 175 -8.37 -8.05 -18.75
N PRO A 176 -8.96 -8.28 -19.94
CA PRO A 176 -10.22 -7.63 -20.32
C PRO A 176 -11.41 -7.95 -19.41
N GLN A 177 -11.30 -8.96 -18.56
CA GLN A 177 -12.33 -9.36 -17.60
C GLN A 177 -12.24 -8.55 -16.29
N ASP A 178 -11.14 -7.86 -16.06
CA ASP A 178 -10.90 -7.12 -14.83
C ASP A 178 -11.51 -5.72 -14.92
N ARG A 179 -12.25 -5.36 -13.89
CA ARG A 179 -12.69 -4.00 -13.67
C ARG A 179 -11.71 -3.30 -12.74
N TYR A 180 -10.77 -2.58 -13.32
CA TYR A 180 -9.77 -1.80 -12.57
C TYR A 180 -10.19 -0.34 -12.53
N ILE A 181 -10.44 0.20 -11.33
CA ILE A 181 -10.89 1.56 -11.11
C ILE A 181 -9.80 2.34 -10.36
N SER A 182 -9.18 3.29 -11.02
CA SER A 182 -8.26 4.22 -10.39
C SER A 182 -9.02 5.34 -9.69
N VAL A 183 -8.64 5.66 -8.45
CA VAL A 183 -9.22 6.78 -7.70
C VAL A 183 -8.21 7.91 -7.65
N THR A 184 -8.56 9.03 -8.27
CA THR A 184 -7.72 10.23 -8.37
C THR A 184 -8.27 11.31 -7.45
N PHE A 185 -7.38 11.86 -6.60
CA PHE A 185 -7.66 12.98 -5.72
C PHE A 185 -6.90 14.21 -6.20
N CYS A 186 -7.61 15.26 -6.55
CA CYS A 186 -7.04 16.48 -7.12
C CYS A 186 -7.68 17.75 -6.54
N GLU A 187 -7.13 18.90 -6.90
CA GLU A 187 -7.69 20.21 -6.63
C GLU A 187 -7.47 21.12 -7.84
N ALA A 188 -8.31 22.13 -7.99
CA ALA A 188 -8.13 23.12 -9.03
C ALA A 188 -6.92 24.01 -8.74
N SER A 189 -6.10 24.27 -9.77
CA SER A 189 -4.97 25.20 -9.71
C SER A 189 -4.97 26.00 -11.03
N GLY A 190 -5.64 27.15 -11.02
CA GLY A 190 -6.00 27.86 -12.25
C GLY A 190 -6.90 26.97 -13.13
N ASP A 191 -6.58 26.85 -14.40
CA ASP A 191 -7.33 26.03 -15.37
C ASP A 191 -6.97 24.55 -15.36
N LYS A 192 -6.14 24.09 -14.41
CA LYS A 192 -5.66 22.70 -14.36
C LYS A 192 -6.08 21.99 -13.07
N MET A 193 -6.35 20.69 -13.20
CA MET A 193 -6.51 19.80 -12.08
C MET A 193 -5.13 19.22 -11.70
N VAL A 194 -4.73 19.39 -10.43
CA VAL A 194 -3.43 18.93 -9.93
C VAL A 194 -3.59 18.00 -8.71
N THR A 195 -2.78 16.95 -8.67
CA THR A 195 -2.71 16.08 -7.50
C THR A 195 -1.59 16.57 -6.57
N LYS A 196 -1.93 17.05 -5.38
CA LYS A 196 -0.95 17.35 -4.33
C LYS A 196 -0.68 16.12 -3.50
N GLY A 197 0.55 15.64 -3.53
CA GLY A 197 0.95 14.33 -2.99
C GLY A 197 0.57 14.11 -1.52
N THR A 198 0.67 15.11 -0.66
CA THR A 198 0.28 15.01 0.76
C THR A 198 -1.23 14.81 0.91
N TYR A 199 -2.03 15.68 0.29
CA TYR A 199 -3.49 15.59 0.35
C TYR A 199 -4.04 14.32 -0.29
N ALA A 200 -3.45 13.88 -1.41
CA ALA A 200 -3.83 12.61 -2.02
C ALA A 200 -3.54 11.40 -1.10
N LYS A 201 -2.45 11.42 -0.31
CA LYS A 201 -2.19 10.38 0.69
C LYS A 201 -3.22 10.40 1.82
N MET A 202 -3.56 11.59 2.32
CA MET A 202 -4.62 11.76 3.33
C MET A 202 -5.93 11.16 2.82
N ALA A 203 -6.37 11.57 1.64
CA ALA A 203 -7.61 11.12 1.03
C ALA A 203 -7.66 9.62 0.74
N ARG A 204 -6.54 9.01 0.33
CA ARG A 204 -6.46 7.56 0.13
C ARG A 204 -6.67 6.77 1.41
N GLY A 205 -6.06 7.19 2.52
CA GLY A 205 -6.28 6.59 3.82
C GLY A 205 -7.73 6.75 4.30
N GLU A 206 -8.23 7.97 4.21
CA GLU A 206 -9.61 8.31 4.57
C GLU A 206 -10.65 7.58 3.72
N MET A 207 -10.34 7.33 2.42
CA MET A 207 -11.22 6.54 1.54
C MET A 207 -11.29 5.08 2.00
N VAL A 208 -10.18 4.46 2.40
CA VAL A 208 -10.21 3.09 2.96
C VAL A 208 -11.06 3.07 4.22
N ARG A 209 -10.88 4.04 5.11
CA ARG A 209 -11.68 4.19 6.34
C ARG A 209 -13.17 4.37 6.02
N PHE A 210 -13.51 5.27 5.11
CA PHE A 210 -14.89 5.49 4.65
C PHE A 210 -15.53 4.21 4.11
N MET A 211 -14.78 3.45 3.30
CA MET A 211 -15.27 2.19 2.75
C MET A 211 -15.51 1.16 3.86
N ALA A 212 -14.63 1.05 4.85
CA ALA A 212 -14.79 0.15 5.98
C ALA A 212 -15.97 0.53 6.88
N GLU A 213 -16.10 1.83 7.23
CA GLU A 213 -17.20 2.32 8.07
C GLU A 213 -18.59 2.17 7.44
N ASN A 214 -18.68 2.16 6.11
CA ASN A 214 -19.93 2.03 5.37
C ASN A 214 -20.12 0.64 4.73
N ASN A 215 -19.25 -0.31 5.02
CA ASN A 215 -19.26 -1.67 4.47
C ASN A 215 -19.48 -1.69 2.95
N ILE A 216 -18.66 -0.94 2.19
CA ILE A 216 -18.88 -0.71 0.76
C ILE A 216 -18.46 -1.92 -0.07
N GLU A 217 -19.43 -2.63 -0.63
CA GLU A 217 -19.24 -3.78 -1.52
C GLU A 217 -19.38 -3.41 -3.01
N ASN A 218 -20.13 -2.35 -3.32
CA ASN A 218 -20.31 -1.87 -4.69
C ASN A 218 -19.42 -0.67 -4.96
N PRO A 219 -18.54 -0.71 -5.99
CA PRO A 219 -17.67 0.41 -6.32
C PRO A 219 -18.39 1.72 -6.63
N VAL A 220 -19.67 1.66 -7.04
CA VAL A 220 -20.47 2.89 -7.27
C VAL A 220 -20.67 3.69 -5.97
N ASP A 221 -20.74 3.03 -4.83
CA ASP A 221 -20.94 3.69 -3.53
C ASP A 221 -19.73 4.49 -3.06
N ILE A 222 -18.54 4.21 -3.60
CA ILE A 222 -17.33 5.02 -3.38
C ILE A 222 -17.57 6.48 -3.79
N LYS A 223 -18.42 6.74 -4.80
CA LYS A 223 -18.77 8.07 -5.30
C LYS A 223 -19.45 8.97 -4.24
N LYS A 224 -19.93 8.38 -3.14
CA LYS A 224 -20.53 9.09 -1.99
C LYS A 224 -19.48 9.70 -1.04
N PHE A 225 -18.19 9.42 -1.26
CA PHE A 225 -17.11 9.98 -0.43
C PHE A 225 -17.11 11.52 -0.50
N ASP A 226 -17.23 12.15 0.66
CA ASP A 226 -17.35 13.61 0.83
C ASP A 226 -16.45 14.17 1.94
N ARG A 227 -15.37 13.42 2.31
CA ARG A 227 -14.48 13.77 3.42
C ARG A 227 -13.31 14.64 2.98
N LEU A 228 -12.70 15.36 3.92
CA LEU A 228 -11.55 16.24 3.71
C LEU A 228 -11.79 17.33 2.65
N GLY A 229 -13.06 17.73 2.42
CA GLY A 229 -13.45 18.69 1.39
C GLY A 229 -13.46 18.13 -0.03
N TYR A 230 -13.26 16.82 -0.22
CA TYR A 230 -13.37 16.17 -1.52
C TYR A 230 -14.83 15.88 -1.89
N SER A 231 -15.14 15.97 -3.16
CA SER A 231 -16.41 15.53 -3.75
C SER A 231 -16.19 14.88 -5.10
N PHE A 232 -17.04 13.91 -5.46
CA PHE A 232 -16.97 13.21 -6.73
C PHE A 232 -17.29 14.15 -7.89
N ARG A 233 -16.49 14.08 -8.97
CA ARG A 233 -16.64 14.84 -10.20
C ARG A 233 -17.04 13.92 -11.35
N SER A 234 -18.33 13.84 -11.62
CA SER A 234 -18.88 12.99 -12.70
C SER A 234 -18.40 13.41 -14.09
N ASP A 235 -18.19 14.71 -14.30
CA ASP A 235 -17.72 15.30 -15.55
C ASP A 235 -16.23 15.04 -15.88
N LEU A 236 -15.45 14.67 -14.84
CA LEU A 236 -14.03 14.32 -14.97
C LEU A 236 -13.77 12.81 -14.83
N SER A 237 -14.79 12.03 -14.53
CA SER A 237 -14.69 10.61 -14.25
C SER A 237 -15.12 9.73 -15.42
N SER A 238 -14.71 8.48 -15.40
CA SER A 238 -15.11 7.44 -16.33
C SER A 238 -15.45 6.13 -15.57
N ASP A 239 -15.71 5.04 -16.28
CA ASP A 239 -15.95 3.72 -15.69
C ASP A 239 -14.68 3.12 -15.08
N THR A 240 -13.49 3.60 -15.47
CA THR A 240 -12.18 3.12 -15.01
C THR A 240 -11.40 4.15 -14.18
N GLU A 241 -11.91 5.36 -14.04
CA GLU A 241 -11.29 6.41 -13.23
C GLU A 241 -12.34 7.22 -12.49
N TYR A 242 -12.27 7.23 -11.16
CA TYR A 242 -13.10 8.08 -10.31
C TYR A 242 -12.28 9.26 -9.82
N VAL A 243 -12.69 10.46 -10.20
CA VAL A 243 -12.03 11.72 -9.85
C VAL A 243 -12.77 12.41 -8.72
N PHE A 244 -12.03 12.75 -7.68
CA PHE A 244 -12.52 13.53 -6.54
C PHE A 244 -11.77 14.86 -6.50
N GLU A 245 -12.52 15.95 -6.52
CA GLU A 245 -11.97 17.29 -6.41
C GLU A 245 -12.12 17.83 -5.00
N ARG A 246 -11.02 18.35 -4.45
CA ARG A 246 -11.03 19.06 -3.18
C ARG A 246 -11.37 20.52 -3.39
N LYS A 247 -12.43 20.99 -2.72
CA LYS A 247 -12.72 22.40 -2.60
C LYS A 247 -11.84 23.01 -1.51
N ILE A 248 -11.08 24.03 -1.86
CA ILE A 248 -10.31 24.82 -0.91
C ILE A 248 -11.28 25.88 -0.40
N GLU A 249 -11.67 25.84 0.87
CA GLU A 249 -12.33 26.98 1.53
C GLU A 249 -11.38 28.17 1.47
N GLN A 250 -11.84 29.27 0.90
CA GLN A 250 -11.11 30.52 0.81
C GLN A 250 -11.10 31.23 2.15
#